data_b08e435e5e6f298f8149768b8889ffc6
#
_entry.id   b08e435e5e6f298f8149768b8889ffc6
#
_cell.length_a   1.000
_cell.length_b   1.000
_cell.length_c   1.000
_cell.angle_alpha   90.00
_cell.angle_beta   90.00
_cell.angle_gamma   90.00
#
_symmetry.space_group_name_H-M   'P 1'
#
loop_
_entity.id
_entity.type
_entity.pdbx_description
1 polymer ?
#
loop_
_entity_poly.entity_id
_entity_poly.type
_entity_poly.pdbx_seq_one_letter_code
_entity_poly.pdbx_strand_id
1 'polypeptide(L)'
;MRHLRGTPVFLIGLGQSGQAMARWCLRHGAMVRAWDSRAAEMPAVAALREEFPALEIVAGEPTAEALAGIRLVLKSPGLPPHDARIAPLLQVARATGVPVQAEWDLFAAALAELNEGQGYAPKVLAITGTNGKTTTTAMTTQLVERTGRRVAMAGNVGPTMLDTLHDALQRDAAEWPEVWVLELSSFQLHDAAAFAADAAVVLNVTQDHLDWHGDMAGYAAAKARIYGGGGALVVNRDDAVVMAMLPAAAPATGKGSRPKVAPREVQRFGLQTPEQPGDFGLVVENGMAWLVRALPLDETDRPKRGEAPEIHLQRLMPADALRVRGRHNAANALAALALATAIGCPLAPMLHGLREYRGEPHRVQWVGAVGDVDAYDDSKGTNVGATVAALDGLGADRSPARLVVILGGDGKGQDFAPLAEPLRRHARAVALIGRDAPRLQPVVAASGVPHAHHATLPDAVAWCYAQAQAGDAVLLSPACASLDMFSGYAHRAEVFVDAVRGLALERGEVV
;
A
#
# COMPACT_ATOMS: atom_id res chain seq x y z
N MET A 1 16.40 -11.95 21.38
CA MET A 1 16.66 -12.59 20.06
C MET A 1 17.90 -13.47 20.14
N ARG A 2 17.74 -14.68 20.71
CA ARG A 2 18.87 -15.59 21.02
C ARG A 2 19.61 -16.05 19.77
N HIS A 3 18.89 -16.24 18.65
CA HIS A 3 19.44 -16.72 17.38
C HIS A 3 20.37 -15.71 16.69
N LEU A 4 20.27 -14.42 17.01
CA LEU A 4 21.12 -13.37 16.44
C LEU A 4 22.46 -13.22 17.17
N ARG A 5 22.56 -13.63 18.43
CA ARG A 5 23.75 -13.43 19.26
C ARG A 5 24.97 -14.14 18.69
N GLY A 6 26.01 -13.37 18.36
CA GLY A 6 27.24 -13.87 17.74
C GLY A 6 27.09 -14.36 16.29
N THR A 7 25.92 -14.14 15.66
CA THR A 7 25.69 -14.56 14.27
C THR A 7 26.32 -13.57 13.31
N PRO A 8 27.21 -14.04 12.39
CA PRO A 8 27.73 -13.21 11.31
C PRO A 8 26.64 -12.96 10.25
N VAL A 9 26.33 -11.68 10.05
CA VAL A 9 25.28 -11.20 9.14
C VAL A 9 25.90 -10.34 8.05
N PHE A 10 25.52 -10.58 6.80
CA PHE A 10 25.81 -9.69 5.69
C PHE A 10 24.55 -8.97 5.23
N LEU A 11 24.54 -7.64 5.32
CA LEU A 11 23.38 -6.80 4.99
C LEU A 11 23.61 -6.12 3.63
N ILE A 12 22.67 -6.29 2.71
CA ILE A 12 22.68 -5.70 1.37
C ILE A 12 21.69 -4.56 1.29
N GLY A 13 22.21 -3.32 1.20
CA GLY A 13 21.41 -2.08 1.11
C GLY A 13 21.10 -1.47 2.48
N LEU A 14 21.41 -0.17 2.62
CA LEU A 14 21.25 0.62 3.84
C LEU A 14 20.16 1.73 3.70
N GLY A 15 19.12 1.47 2.91
CA GLY A 15 17.88 2.24 2.96
C GLY A 15 17.18 2.09 4.32
N GLN A 16 16.00 2.68 4.51
CA GLN A 16 15.28 2.67 5.79
C GLN A 16 15.15 1.27 6.41
N SER A 17 14.63 0.29 5.66
CA SER A 17 14.53 -1.10 6.15
C SER A 17 15.91 -1.74 6.42
N GLY A 18 16.93 -1.41 5.59
CA GLY A 18 18.28 -1.91 5.82
C GLY A 18 18.89 -1.40 7.12
N GLN A 19 18.71 -0.10 7.40
CA GLN A 19 19.15 0.50 8.67
C GLN A 19 18.40 -0.07 9.87
N ALA A 20 17.10 -0.31 9.76
CA ALA A 20 16.31 -0.95 10.80
C ALA A 20 16.79 -2.39 11.09
N MET A 21 17.06 -3.17 10.03
CA MET A 21 17.63 -4.51 10.17
C MET A 21 19.04 -4.47 10.81
N ALA A 22 19.89 -3.50 10.43
CA ALA A 22 21.20 -3.32 11.03
C ALA A 22 21.12 -3.01 12.53
N ARG A 23 20.30 -1.99 12.92
CA ARG A 23 20.07 -1.65 14.33
C ARG A 23 19.56 -2.85 15.12
N TRP A 24 18.57 -3.55 14.59
CA TRP A 24 17.98 -4.72 15.23
C TRP A 24 19.04 -5.80 15.49
N CYS A 25 19.78 -6.18 14.46
CA CYS A 25 20.82 -7.21 14.57
C CYS A 25 21.92 -6.83 15.55
N LEU A 26 22.43 -5.59 15.50
CA LEU A 26 23.49 -5.11 16.38
C LEU A 26 23.04 -5.03 17.84
N ARG A 27 21.82 -4.53 18.12
CA ARG A 27 21.24 -4.50 19.47
C ARG A 27 21.07 -5.89 20.06
N HIS A 28 20.91 -6.91 19.21
CA HIS A 28 20.79 -8.32 19.65
C HIS A 28 22.08 -9.11 19.55
N GLY A 29 23.23 -8.41 19.38
CA GLY A 29 24.57 -9.00 19.46
C GLY A 29 25.02 -9.77 18.23
N ALA A 30 24.44 -9.53 17.07
CA ALA A 30 24.97 -10.04 15.80
C ALA A 30 26.21 -9.26 15.36
N MET A 31 27.06 -9.91 14.57
CA MET A 31 28.21 -9.29 13.89
C MET A 31 27.77 -8.86 12.49
N VAL A 32 27.59 -7.56 12.28
CA VAL A 32 27.00 -7.04 11.04
C VAL A 32 28.05 -6.42 10.14
N ARG A 33 28.15 -6.95 8.93
CA ARG A 33 28.83 -6.35 7.79
C ARG A 33 27.78 -5.88 6.79
N ALA A 34 27.85 -4.63 6.34
CA ALA A 34 26.83 -4.07 5.47
C ALA A 34 27.46 -3.45 4.22
N TRP A 35 26.71 -3.49 3.13
CA TRP A 35 27.06 -2.86 1.88
C TRP A 35 25.89 -2.05 1.32
N ASP A 36 26.19 -0.83 0.86
CA ASP A 36 25.33 -0.02 0.00
C ASP A 36 26.22 0.80 -0.94
N SER A 37 25.86 0.89 -2.21
CA SER A 37 26.63 1.63 -3.21
C SER A 37 26.78 3.12 -2.91
N ARG A 38 25.93 3.66 -2.05
CA ARG A 38 25.90 5.07 -1.64
C ARG A 38 26.31 5.28 -0.18
N ALA A 39 26.79 4.24 0.50
CA ALA A 39 27.04 4.29 1.95
C ALA A 39 27.89 5.48 2.41
N ALA A 40 28.91 5.86 1.60
CA ALA A 40 29.79 6.98 1.91
C ALA A 40 29.09 8.35 1.85
N GLU A 41 28.01 8.48 1.10
CA GLU A 41 27.27 9.73 0.86
C GLU A 41 26.01 9.84 1.73
N MET A 42 25.68 8.80 2.52
CA MET A 42 24.46 8.76 3.31
C MET A 42 24.69 9.25 4.75
N PRO A 43 24.17 10.43 5.16
CA PRO A 43 24.31 10.92 6.53
C PRO A 43 23.76 9.93 7.57
N ALA A 44 22.67 9.22 7.21
CA ALA A 44 22.07 8.22 8.08
C ALA A 44 22.99 7.01 8.35
N VAL A 45 23.88 6.66 7.42
CA VAL A 45 24.90 5.60 7.62
C VAL A 45 26.00 6.09 8.54
N ALA A 46 26.40 7.35 8.46
CA ALA A 46 27.36 7.95 9.40
C ALA A 46 26.79 7.93 10.83
N ALA A 47 25.54 8.36 11.02
CA ALA A 47 24.87 8.30 12.32
C ALA A 47 24.75 6.86 12.86
N LEU A 48 24.44 5.90 11.99
CA LEU A 48 24.34 4.49 12.36
C LEU A 48 25.71 3.93 12.85
N ARG A 49 26.83 4.36 12.25
CA ARG A 49 28.19 3.98 12.69
C ARG A 49 28.59 4.63 14.00
N GLU A 50 28.13 5.84 14.28
CA GLU A 50 28.33 6.49 15.58
C GLU A 50 27.56 5.75 16.69
N GLU A 51 26.32 5.34 16.42
CA GLU A 51 25.51 4.55 17.37
C GLU A 51 26.11 3.15 17.57
N PHE A 52 26.62 2.53 16.50
CA PHE A 52 27.16 1.17 16.51
C PHE A 52 28.56 1.11 15.87
N PRO A 53 29.62 1.38 16.65
CA PRO A 53 31.01 1.33 16.14
C PRO A 53 31.44 -0.05 15.64
N ALA A 54 30.73 -1.12 16.04
CA ALA A 54 30.98 -2.49 15.57
C ALA A 54 30.41 -2.79 14.17
N LEU A 55 29.66 -1.85 13.56
CA LEU A 55 29.15 -1.99 12.20
C LEU A 55 30.30 -1.83 11.18
N GLU A 56 30.57 -2.89 10.44
CA GLU A 56 31.53 -2.87 9.34
C GLU A 56 30.85 -2.52 8.02
N ILE A 57 31.30 -1.46 7.35
CA ILE A 57 30.83 -1.09 6.01
C ILE A 57 31.84 -1.60 4.98
N VAL A 58 31.38 -2.45 4.07
CA VAL A 58 32.18 -2.97 2.97
C VAL A 58 32.29 -1.91 1.88
N ALA A 59 33.53 -1.55 1.54
CA ALA A 59 33.83 -0.60 0.48
C ALA A 59 33.87 -1.28 -0.90
N GLY A 60 33.47 -0.57 -1.93
CA GLY A 60 33.46 -1.07 -3.31
C GLY A 60 32.32 -2.07 -3.57
N GLU A 61 32.37 -2.75 -4.72
CA GLU A 61 31.39 -3.79 -5.04
C GLU A 61 31.69 -5.08 -4.27
N PRO A 62 30.66 -5.68 -3.62
CA PRO A 62 30.89 -6.87 -2.82
C PRO A 62 31.11 -8.09 -3.72
N THR A 63 32.13 -8.87 -3.40
CA THR A 63 32.45 -10.14 -4.09
C THR A 63 31.90 -11.33 -3.30
N ALA A 64 31.94 -12.53 -3.91
CA ALA A 64 31.58 -13.78 -3.25
C ALA A 64 32.34 -14.00 -1.91
N GLU A 65 33.57 -13.50 -1.78
CA GLU A 65 34.38 -13.56 -0.58
C GLU A 65 33.77 -12.81 0.59
N ALA A 66 32.92 -11.78 0.32
CA ALA A 66 32.20 -11.06 1.36
C ALA A 66 31.23 -11.97 2.15
N LEU A 67 30.84 -13.11 1.59
CA LEU A 67 30.01 -14.11 2.26
C LEU A 67 30.81 -15.16 3.04
N ALA A 68 32.14 -15.10 3.05
CA ALA A 68 32.96 -16.04 3.82
C ALA A 68 32.61 -15.92 5.32
N GLY A 69 32.21 -17.05 5.93
CA GLY A 69 31.82 -17.13 7.34
C GLY A 69 30.44 -16.52 7.67
N ILE A 70 29.72 -15.95 6.72
CA ILE A 70 28.36 -15.40 6.91
C ILE A 70 27.37 -16.55 7.11
N ARG A 71 26.46 -16.36 8.05
CA ARG A 71 25.38 -17.30 8.37
C ARG A 71 23.99 -16.80 8.01
N LEU A 72 23.86 -15.51 7.77
CA LEU A 72 22.59 -14.88 7.38
C LEU A 72 22.88 -13.72 6.44
N VAL A 73 22.21 -13.70 5.30
CA VAL A 73 22.16 -12.54 4.39
C VAL A 73 20.84 -11.83 4.60
N LEU A 74 20.90 -10.52 4.83
CA LEU A 74 19.72 -9.65 4.87
C LEU A 74 19.71 -8.75 3.65
N LYS A 75 18.55 -8.60 3.01
CA LYS A 75 18.42 -7.80 1.80
C LYS A 75 17.36 -6.70 1.98
N SER A 76 17.76 -5.44 1.73
CA SER A 76 16.84 -4.32 1.65
C SER A 76 15.93 -4.43 0.41
N PRO A 77 14.62 -4.15 0.53
CA PRO A 77 13.65 -4.37 -0.55
C PRO A 77 13.88 -3.47 -1.78
N GLY A 78 14.55 -2.32 -1.63
CA GLY A 78 14.80 -1.39 -2.74
C GLY A 78 15.76 -1.89 -3.83
N LEU A 79 16.50 -2.97 -3.58
CA LEU A 79 17.44 -3.53 -4.54
C LEU A 79 16.80 -4.70 -5.31
N PRO A 80 16.67 -4.63 -6.65
CA PRO A 80 16.15 -5.74 -7.44
C PRO A 80 17.06 -6.97 -7.32
N PRO A 81 16.52 -8.20 -7.25
CA PRO A 81 17.34 -9.40 -7.11
C PRO A 81 18.22 -9.70 -8.35
N HIS A 82 17.91 -9.09 -9.48
CA HIS A 82 18.66 -9.17 -10.74
C HIS A 82 19.67 -8.03 -10.93
N ASP A 83 19.82 -7.11 -9.96
CA ASP A 83 20.86 -6.08 -10.00
C ASP A 83 22.23 -6.75 -10.11
N ALA A 84 23.01 -6.38 -11.15
CA ALA A 84 24.30 -7.02 -11.47
C ALA A 84 25.30 -6.99 -10.33
N ARG A 85 25.20 -6.01 -9.41
CA ARG A 85 26.09 -5.86 -8.26
C ARG A 85 25.82 -6.89 -7.15
N ILE A 86 24.57 -7.36 -7.02
CA ILE A 86 24.17 -8.24 -5.91
C ILE A 86 23.70 -9.62 -6.37
N ALA A 87 23.28 -9.79 -7.62
CA ALA A 87 22.81 -11.07 -8.14
C ALA A 87 23.84 -12.22 -7.96
N PRO A 88 25.15 -12.00 -8.21
CA PRO A 88 26.15 -13.04 -7.94
C PRO A 88 26.22 -13.46 -6.47
N LEU A 89 26.11 -12.50 -5.53
CA LEU A 89 26.08 -12.78 -4.09
C LEU A 89 24.86 -13.61 -3.69
N LEU A 90 23.69 -13.25 -4.19
CA LEU A 90 22.47 -14.00 -3.91
C LEU A 90 22.53 -15.42 -4.48
N GLN A 91 23.19 -15.63 -5.62
CA GLN A 91 23.46 -16.96 -6.17
C GLN A 91 24.39 -17.78 -5.28
N VAL A 92 25.50 -17.17 -4.82
CA VAL A 92 26.44 -17.83 -3.90
C VAL A 92 25.74 -18.18 -2.58
N ALA A 93 24.98 -17.26 -1.98
CA ALA A 93 24.24 -17.53 -0.76
C ALA A 93 23.31 -18.75 -0.92
N ARG A 94 22.55 -18.82 -2.02
CA ARG A 94 21.68 -19.96 -2.34
C ARG A 94 22.48 -21.25 -2.52
N ALA A 95 23.58 -21.20 -3.28
CA ALA A 95 24.41 -22.37 -3.56
C ALA A 95 25.11 -22.94 -2.30
N THR A 96 25.44 -22.07 -1.34
CA THR A 96 26.06 -22.44 -0.07
C THR A 96 25.07 -22.71 1.06
N GLY A 97 23.76 -22.58 0.80
CA GLY A 97 22.72 -22.79 1.79
C GLY A 97 22.63 -21.69 2.86
N VAL A 98 23.24 -20.51 2.62
CA VAL A 98 23.09 -19.35 3.50
C VAL A 98 21.71 -18.72 3.26
N PRO A 99 20.85 -18.61 4.28
CA PRO A 99 19.53 -18.03 4.13
C PRO A 99 19.61 -16.55 3.74
N VAL A 100 18.75 -16.16 2.80
CA VAL A 100 18.51 -14.75 2.44
C VAL A 100 17.16 -14.37 2.99
N GLN A 101 17.13 -13.34 3.83
CA GLN A 101 15.93 -12.89 4.55
C GLN A 101 15.72 -11.38 4.37
N ALA A 102 14.48 -10.93 4.68
CA ALA A 102 14.08 -9.55 4.70
C ALA A 102 13.66 -9.10 6.11
N GLU A 103 13.28 -7.84 6.24
CA GLU A 103 12.83 -7.25 7.51
C GLU A 103 11.66 -8.03 8.13
N TRP A 104 10.71 -8.49 7.30
CA TRP A 104 9.60 -9.31 7.77
C TRP A 104 10.05 -10.58 8.50
N ASP A 105 11.05 -11.26 7.98
CA ASP A 105 11.50 -12.54 8.56
C ASP A 105 12.08 -12.32 9.97
N LEU A 106 12.84 -11.24 10.17
CA LEU A 106 13.34 -10.86 11.48
C LEU A 106 12.21 -10.45 12.43
N PHE A 107 11.23 -9.69 11.93
CA PHE A 107 10.06 -9.29 12.70
C PHE A 107 9.22 -10.50 13.14
N ALA A 108 8.93 -11.42 12.23
CA ALA A 108 8.19 -12.64 12.51
C ALA A 108 8.92 -13.54 13.51
N ALA A 109 10.23 -13.71 13.36
CA ALA A 109 11.07 -14.45 14.29
C ALA A 109 11.07 -13.80 15.69
N ALA A 110 11.07 -12.46 15.73
CA ALA A 110 11.00 -11.72 16.99
C ALA A 110 9.66 -11.95 17.71
N LEU A 111 8.54 -11.87 16.99
CA LEU A 111 7.22 -12.14 17.58
C LEU A 111 7.11 -13.60 18.07
N ALA A 112 7.65 -14.56 17.33
CA ALA A 112 7.66 -15.96 17.74
C ALA A 112 8.46 -16.17 19.04
N GLU A 113 9.66 -15.58 19.15
CA GLU A 113 10.47 -15.67 20.37
C GLU A 113 9.83 -14.96 21.57
N LEU A 114 9.16 -13.82 21.34
CA LEU A 114 8.40 -13.10 22.38
C LEU A 114 7.17 -13.90 22.84
N ASN A 115 6.51 -14.59 21.94
CA ASN A 115 5.40 -15.48 22.30
C ASN A 115 5.89 -16.66 23.15
N GLU A 116 6.96 -17.34 22.75
CA GLU A 116 7.55 -18.45 23.53
C GLU A 116 8.03 -18.02 24.92
N GLY A 117 8.68 -16.84 25.01
CA GLY A 117 9.29 -16.37 26.24
C GLY A 117 8.38 -15.62 27.20
N GLN A 118 7.39 -14.89 26.67
CA GLN A 118 6.59 -13.93 27.42
C GLN A 118 5.08 -14.04 27.13
N GLY A 119 4.65 -14.96 26.26
CA GLY A 119 3.24 -15.12 25.88
C GLY A 119 2.70 -13.97 25.00
N TYR A 120 3.58 -13.17 24.39
CA TYR A 120 3.16 -12.07 23.54
C TYR A 120 2.78 -12.59 22.14
N ALA A 121 1.48 -12.69 21.89
CA ALA A 121 0.90 -13.22 20.64
C ALA A 121 -0.08 -12.19 20.02
N PRO A 122 0.43 -11.06 19.48
CA PRO A 122 -0.42 -10.05 18.87
C PRO A 122 -1.04 -10.56 17.57
N LYS A 123 -2.16 -9.95 17.17
CA LYS A 123 -2.72 -10.17 15.84
C LYS A 123 -1.96 -9.37 14.79
N VAL A 124 -1.79 -9.94 13.60
CA VAL A 124 -1.11 -9.29 12.47
C VAL A 124 -2.08 -9.17 11.31
N LEU A 125 -2.37 -7.94 10.89
CA LEU A 125 -3.14 -7.60 9.69
C LEU A 125 -2.19 -7.08 8.63
N ALA A 126 -2.21 -7.67 7.43
CA ALA A 126 -1.28 -7.34 6.37
C ALA A 126 -2.00 -6.82 5.11
N ILE A 127 -1.49 -5.72 4.56
CA ILE A 127 -2.12 -4.99 3.46
C ILE A 127 -1.12 -4.76 2.35
N THR A 128 -1.46 -5.22 1.13
CA THR A 128 -0.75 -4.89 -0.10
C THR A 128 -1.73 -4.55 -1.23
N GLY A 129 -1.21 -4.12 -2.35
CA GLY A 129 -1.95 -3.73 -3.56
C GLY A 129 -1.09 -2.81 -4.41
N THR A 130 -1.49 -2.51 -5.62
CA THR A 130 -0.86 -1.43 -6.36
C THR A 130 -1.26 -0.10 -5.75
N ASN A 131 -2.54 0.13 -5.56
CA ASN A 131 -3.13 1.37 -5.04
C ASN A 131 -3.95 1.11 -3.76
N GLY A 132 -4.17 2.17 -2.96
CA GLY A 132 -5.02 2.12 -1.77
C GLY A 132 -4.35 1.60 -0.49
N LYS A 133 -3.12 1.10 -0.54
CA LYS A 133 -2.42 0.50 0.61
C LYS A 133 -2.44 1.40 1.86
N THR A 134 -1.87 2.58 1.77
CA THR A 134 -1.73 3.51 2.92
C THR A 134 -3.09 3.91 3.48
N THR A 135 -4.04 4.23 2.61
CA THR A 135 -5.41 4.58 3.00
C THR A 135 -6.07 3.42 3.76
N THR A 136 -5.97 2.19 3.22
CA THR A 136 -6.54 1.01 3.88
C THR A 136 -5.83 0.68 5.18
N THR A 137 -4.50 0.84 5.23
CA THR A 137 -3.70 0.61 6.45
C THR A 137 -4.11 1.60 7.55
N ALA A 138 -4.17 2.89 7.25
CA ALA A 138 -4.59 3.92 8.19
C ALA A 138 -6.06 3.76 8.63
N MET A 139 -6.97 3.47 7.69
CA MET A 139 -8.36 3.12 8.03
C MET A 139 -8.40 1.92 8.98
N THR A 140 -7.73 0.81 8.63
CA THR A 140 -7.74 -0.41 9.46
C THR A 140 -7.21 -0.13 10.86
N THR A 141 -6.11 0.64 10.96
CA THR A 141 -5.55 1.07 12.25
C THR A 141 -6.60 1.82 13.07
N GLN A 142 -7.21 2.87 12.51
CA GLN A 142 -8.24 3.65 13.20
C GLN A 142 -9.44 2.80 13.60
N LEU A 143 -9.90 1.87 12.74
CA LEU A 143 -11.03 1.01 13.04
C LEU A 143 -10.73 0.08 14.22
N VAL A 144 -9.55 -0.52 14.26
CA VAL A 144 -9.14 -1.42 15.34
C VAL A 144 -8.96 -0.64 16.65
N GLU A 145 -8.34 0.54 16.61
CA GLU A 145 -8.22 1.44 17.79
C GLU A 145 -9.58 1.80 18.38
N ARG A 146 -10.59 2.05 17.55
CA ARG A 146 -11.96 2.34 18.00
C ARG A 146 -12.63 1.19 18.74
N THR A 147 -12.09 -0.03 18.61
CA THR A 147 -12.56 -1.18 19.41
C THR A 147 -11.89 -1.27 20.78
N GLY A 148 -11.01 -0.32 21.11
CA GLY A 148 -10.28 -0.27 22.39
C GLY A 148 -8.98 -1.09 22.41
N ARG A 149 -8.56 -1.67 21.27
CA ARG A 149 -7.30 -2.41 21.18
C ARG A 149 -6.12 -1.46 20.92
N ARG A 150 -4.96 -1.78 21.49
CA ARG A 150 -3.70 -1.09 21.20
C ARG A 150 -3.17 -1.56 19.85
N VAL A 151 -2.87 -0.61 18.96
CA VAL A 151 -2.47 -0.88 17.59
C VAL A 151 -1.11 -0.27 17.30
N ALA A 152 -0.28 -0.98 16.55
CA ALA A 152 0.90 -0.40 15.89
C ALA A 152 0.75 -0.51 14.38
N MET A 153 1.01 0.59 13.69
CA MET A 153 1.09 0.66 12.23
C MET A 153 2.55 0.72 11.82
N ALA A 154 2.96 -0.10 10.85
CA ALA A 154 4.35 -0.14 10.39
C ALA A 154 4.49 -0.68 8.96
N GLY A 155 5.68 -0.63 8.40
CA GLY A 155 6.06 -1.30 7.16
C GLY A 155 6.50 -0.38 6.05
N ASN A 156 5.94 -0.52 4.84
CA ASN A 156 6.35 0.22 3.64
C ASN A 156 6.17 1.74 3.74
N VAL A 157 5.15 2.19 4.44
CA VAL A 157 5.03 3.58 4.89
C VAL A 157 5.51 3.60 6.33
N GLY A 158 6.62 4.31 6.57
CA GLY A 158 7.26 4.32 7.88
C GLY A 158 6.31 4.61 9.06
N PRO A 159 6.69 4.21 10.26
CA PRO A 159 7.99 3.62 10.63
C PRO A 159 8.17 2.17 10.18
N THR A 160 9.41 1.68 10.19
CA THR A 160 9.74 0.28 9.85
C THR A 160 9.21 -0.70 10.91
N MET A 161 9.02 -1.96 10.52
CA MET A 161 8.50 -2.98 11.45
C MET A 161 9.42 -3.19 12.66
N LEU A 162 10.73 -3.28 12.44
CA LEU A 162 11.70 -3.57 13.49
C LEU A 162 11.95 -2.38 14.42
N ASP A 163 11.98 -1.14 13.89
CA ASP A 163 12.11 0.04 14.75
C ASP A 163 10.86 0.22 15.61
N THR A 164 9.67 0.05 15.02
CA THR A 164 8.39 0.13 15.77
C THR A 164 8.31 -0.95 16.85
N LEU A 165 8.78 -2.17 16.55
CA LEU A 165 8.82 -3.24 17.55
C LEU A 165 9.83 -2.92 18.67
N HIS A 166 11.00 -2.40 18.30
CA HIS A 166 11.99 -1.97 19.30
C HIS A 166 11.40 -0.93 20.26
N ASP A 167 10.77 0.11 19.73
CA ASP A 167 10.17 1.19 20.51
C ASP A 167 9.02 0.68 21.38
N ALA A 168 8.23 -0.27 20.89
CA ALA A 168 7.18 -0.91 21.69
C ALA A 168 7.78 -1.69 22.87
N LEU A 169 8.86 -2.43 22.66
CA LEU A 169 9.54 -3.22 23.69
C LEU A 169 10.25 -2.39 24.76
N GLN A 170 10.47 -1.09 24.55
CA GLN A 170 10.99 -0.16 25.56
C GLN A 170 9.91 0.28 26.57
N ARG A 171 8.65 -0.01 26.29
CA ARG A 171 7.49 0.33 27.16
C ARG A 171 7.15 -0.84 28.07
N ASP A 172 6.26 -0.58 29.03
CA ASP A 172 5.66 -1.65 29.83
C ASP A 172 4.96 -2.67 28.94
N ALA A 173 5.09 -3.96 29.22
CA ALA A 173 4.46 -5.03 28.47
C ALA A 173 2.91 -4.89 28.37
N ALA A 174 2.29 -4.26 29.35
CA ALA A 174 0.87 -3.94 29.30
C ALA A 174 0.49 -2.91 28.22
N GLU A 175 1.46 -2.15 27.71
CA GLU A 175 1.28 -1.14 26.64
C GLU A 175 1.63 -1.68 25.24
N TRP A 176 2.15 -2.90 25.14
CA TRP A 176 2.52 -3.45 23.84
C TRP A 176 1.31 -3.57 22.91
N PRO A 177 1.51 -3.42 21.59
CA PRO A 177 0.43 -3.54 20.62
C PRO A 177 -0.24 -4.91 20.69
N GLU A 178 -1.57 -4.92 20.72
CA GLU A 178 -2.36 -6.16 20.60
C GLU A 178 -2.59 -6.53 19.13
N VAL A 179 -2.48 -5.53 18.25
CA VAL A 179 -2.66 -5.68 16.80
C VAL A 179 -1.56 -4.92 16.06
N TRP A 180 -0.95 -5.56 15.12
CA TRP A 180 -0.05 -4.95 14.13
C TRP A 180 -0.77 -4.81 12.80
N VAL A 181 -0.79 -3.60 12.24
CA VAL A 181 -1.35 -3.32 10.92
C VAL A 181 -0.18 -2.95 10.01
N LEU A 182 0.13 -3.83 9.05
CA LEU A 182 1.34 -3.74 8.25
C LEU A 182 1.02 -3.40 6.80
N GLU A 183 1.57 -2.28 6.32
CA GLU A 183 1.61 -1.99 4.90
C GLU A 183 2.82 -2.68 4.27
N LEU A 184 2.62 -3.48 3.22
CA LEU A 184 3.69 -4.23 2.58
C LEU A 184 3.74 -3.95 1.07
N SER A 185 4.94 -3.59 0.60
CA SER A 185 5.21 -3.46 -0.84
C SER A 185 5.43 -4.84 -1.48
N SER A 186 5.31 -4.90 -2.81
CA SER A 186 5.68 -6.11 -3.57
C SER A 186 7.15 -6.48 -3.41
N PHE A 187 8.02 -5.49 -3.17
CA PHE A 187 9.45 -5.69 -2.95
C PHE A 187 9.73 -6.41 -1.63
N GLN A 188 9.08 -5.98 -0.53
CA GLN A 188 9.19 -6.63 0.78
C GLN A 188 8.63 -8.06 0.74
N LEU A 189 7.50 -8.26 0.08
CA LEU A 189 6.87 -9.58 -0.07
C LEU A 189 7.69 -10.53 -0.95
N HIS A 190 8.36 -10.00 -1.98
CA HIS A 190 9.23 -10.82 -2.85
C HIS A 190 10.37 -11.48 -2.07
N ASP A 191 10.97 -10.77 -1.14
CA ASP A 191 12.15 -11.22 -0.40
C ASP A 191 11.79 -12.00 0.88
N ALA A 192 10.55 -11.93 1.37
CA ALA A 192 10.10 -12.67 2.55
C ALA A 192 10.20 -14.20 2.33
N ALA A 193 10.86 -14.92 3.24
CA ALA A 193 11.05 -16.37 3.12
C ALA A 193 9.72 -17.12 3.37
N ALA A 194 9.01 -16.73 4.44
CA ALA A 194 7.70 -17.25 4.78
C ALA A 194 6.82 -16.12 5.32
N PHE A 195 5.58 -16.05 4.91
CA PHE A 195 4.65 -15.04 5.39
C PHE A 195 3.45 -15.70 6.08
N ALA A 196 3.08 -15.18 7.25
CA ALA A 196 1.89 -15.60 7.97
C ALA A 196 1.32 -14.40 8.75
N ALA A 197 0.10 -14.00 8.40
CA ALA A 197 -0.67 -12.99 9.12
C ALA A 197 -2.01 -13.59 9.55
N ASP A 198 -2.68 -13.00 10.57
CA ASP A 198 -4.01 -13.44 11.00
C ASP A 198 -5.08 -13.11 9.95
N ALA A 199 -4.92 -11.99 9.24
CA ALA A 199 -5.67 -11.70 8.01
C ALA A 199 -4.79 -10.88 7.05
N ALA A 200 -4.96 -11.11 5.76
CA ALA A 200 -4.20 -10.43 4.73
C ALA A 200 -5.07 -10.03 3.53
N VAL A 201 -4.74 -8.89 2.89
CA VAL A 201 -5.45 -8.38 1.72
C VAL A 201 -4.51 -8.00 0.59
N VAL A 202 -4.89 -8.38 -0.64
CA VAL A 202 -4.43 -7.73 -1.87
C VAL A 202 -5.56 -6.86 -2.39
N LEU A 203 -5.36 -5.54 -2.40
CA LEU A 203 -6.42 -4.59 -2.76
C LEU A 203 -6.71 -4.58 -4.25
N ASN A 204 -5.66 -4.58 -5.06
CA ASN A 204 -5.71 -4.56 -6.53
C ASN A 204 -4.33 -4.80 -7.11
N VAL A 205 -4.30 -5.19 -8.40
CA VAL A 205 -3.05 -5.35 -9.17
C VAL A 205 -3.20 -4.67 -10.52
N THR A 206 -2.61 -3.50 -10.65
CA THR A 206 -2.50 -2.75 -11.90
C THR A 206 -1.03 -2.52 -12.25
N GLN A 207 -0.72 -2.12 -13.47
CA GLN A 207 0.65 -1.95 -13.93
C GLN A 207 1.44 -0.97 -13.07
N ASP A 208 2.52 -1.44 -12.46
CA ASP A 208 3.55 -0.65 -11.76
C ASP A 208 4.80 -1.53 -11.55
N HIS A 209 5.96 -0.91 -11.35
CA HIS A 209 7.21 -1.58 -10.96
C HIS A 209 7.66 -2.76 -11.87
N LEU A 210 7.35 -2.72 -13.18
CA LEU A 210 7.75 -3.78 -14.11
C LEU A 210 9.27 -3.80 -14.36
N ASP A 211 9.94 -2.67 -14.21
CA ASP A 211 11.40 -2.53 -14.20
C ASP A 211 12.04 -3.40 -13.11
N TRP A 212 11.38 -3.57 -11.97
CA TRP A 212 11.85 -4.35 -10.84
C TRP A 212 11.43 -5.83 -10.92
N HIS A 213 10.18 -6.12 -11.32
CA HIS A 213 9.60 -7.47 -11.32
C HIS A 213 9.72 -8.21 -12.66
N GLY A 214 10.10 -7.50 -13.74
CA GLY A 214 10.19 -8.00 -15.10
C GLY A 214 8.87 -7.94 -15.85
N ASP A 215 7.80 -8.47 -15.27
CA ASP A 215 6.46 -8.47 -15.88
C ASP A 215 5.32 -8.43 -14.83
N MET A 216 4.09 -8.39 -15.33
CA MET A 216 2.88 -8.39 -14.49
C MET A 216 2.70 -9.70 -13.72
N ALA A 217 3.15 -10.82 -14.25
CA ALA A 217 3.03 -12.12 -13.58
C ALA A 217 3.96 -12.19 -12.36
N GLY A 218 5.21 -11.74 -12.50
CA GLY A 218 6.16 -11.62 -11.40
C GLY A 218 5.69 -10.64 -10.34
N TYR A 219 5.12 -9.49 -10.74
CA TYR A 219 4.56 -8.51 -9.82
C TYR A 219 3.36 -9.07 -9.03
N ALA A 220 2.41 -9.73 -9.70
CA ALA A 220 1.26 -10.37 -9.06
C ALA A 220 1.71 -11.50 -8.12
N ALA A 221 2.65 -12.36 -8.56
CA ALA A 221 3.19 -13.45 -7.75
C ALA A 221 3.88 -12.92 -6.48
N ALA A 222 4.62 -11.82 -6.55
CA ALA A 222 5.21 -11.20 -5.37
C ALA A 222 4.15 -10.75 -4.36
N LYS A 223 3.06 -10.10 -4.82
CA LYS A 223 1.94 -9.68 -3.94
C LYS A 223 1.18 -10.86 -3.36
N ALA A 224 0.96 -11.93 -4.14
CA ALA A 224 0.24 -13.12 -3.69
C ALA A 224 0.90 -13.80 -2.48
N ARG A 225 2.20 -13.58 -2.26
CA ARG A 225 2.93 -14.12 -1.08
C ARG A 225 2.39 -13.61 0.25
N ILE A 226 1.65 -12.48 0.27
CA ILE A 226 0.99 -11.98 1.47
C ILE A 226 -0.03 -12.97 2.03
N TYR A 227 -0.58 -13.80 1.18
CA TYR A 227 -1.54 -14.85 1.55
C TYR A 227 -0.89 -16.12 2.13
N GLY A 228 0.40 -16.16 2.37
CA GLY A 228 1.20 -17.24 2.94
C GLY A 228 0.49 -18.34 3.75
N GLY A 229 1.12 -18.85 4.78
CA GLY A 229 0.72 -20.12 5.41
C GLY A 229 -0.45 -20.09 6.41
N GLY A 230 -1.20 -19.00 6.60
CA GLY A 230 -2.22 -18.95 7.65
C GLY A 230 -3.21 -17.79 7.52
N GLY A 231 -4.15 -17.69 8.48
CA GLY A 231 -5.09 -16.58 8.61
C GLY A 231 -6.18 -16.47 7.54
N ALA A 232 -7.00 -15.44 7.66
CA ALA A 232 -8.09 -15.15 6.73
C ALA A 232 -7.57 -14.48 5.45
N LEU A 233 -8.19 -14.81 4.32
CA LEU A 233 -7.92 -14.22 3.01
C LEU A 233 -8.97 -13.16 2.73
N VAL A 234 -8.57 -11.90 2.66
CA VAL A 234 -9.43 -10.79 2.22
C VAL A 234 -9.10 -10.47 0.78
N VAL A 235 -10.05 -10.61 -0.14
CA VAL A 235 -9.82 -10.54 -1.58
C VAL A 235 -10.79 -9.58 -2.26
N ASN A 236 -10.26 -8.81 -3.20
CA ASN A 236 -11.07 -7.94 -4.04
C ASN A 236 -11.72 -8.76 -5.17
N ARG A 237 -13.05 -8.94 -5.12
CA ARG A 237 -13.76 -9.70 -6.17
C ARG A 237 -13.89 -8.96 -7.50
N ASP A 238 -13.69 -7.64 -7.50
CA ASP A 238 -13.74 -6.84 -8.72
C ASP A 238 -12.40 -6.85 -9.50
N ASP A 239 -11.35 -7.47 -8.94
CA ASP A 239 -10.03 -7.63 -9.57
C ASP A 239 -9.76 -9.11 -9.90
N ALA A 240 -9.80 -9.44 -11.19
CA ALA A 240 -9.62 -10.81 -11.66
C ALA A 240 -8.22 -11.39 -11.32
N VAL A 241 -7.18 -10.53 -11.28
CA VAL A 241 -5.82 -10.97 -10.91
C VAL A 241 -5.77 -11.34 -9.43
N VAL A 242 -6.42 -10.57 -8.57
CA VAL A 242 -6.52 -10.87 -7.14
C VAL A 242 -7.33 -12.15 -6.91
N MET A 243 -8.45 -12.30 -7.60
CA MET A 243 -9.27 -13.51 -7.51
C MET A 243 -8.52 -14.78 -7.93
N ALA A 244 -7.64 -14.67 -8.93
CA ALA A 244 -6.80 -15.80 -9.38
C ALA A 244 -5.71 -16.19 -8.35
N MET A 245 -5.43 -15.37 -7.33
CA MET A 245 -4.50 -15.70 -6.24
C MET A 245 -5.09 -16.65 -5.19
N LEU A 246 -6.40 -16.85 -5.20
CA LEU A 246 -7.03 -17.77 -4.26
C LEU A 246 -6.50 -19.20 -4.47
N PRO A 247 -6.17 -19.93 -3.39
CA PRO A 247 -5.79 -21.32 -3.50
C PRO A 247 -6.90 -22.11 -4.22
N ALA A 248 -6.51 -22.94 -5.19
CA ALA A 248 -7.46 -23.85 -5.82
C ALA A 248 -8.17 -24.69 -4.75
N ALA A 249 -9.49 -24.82 -4.86
CA ALA A 249 -10.24 -25.69 -3.96
C ALA A 249 -9.60 -27.10 -3.96
N ALA A 250 -9.22 -27.60 -2.79
CA ALA A 250 -8.62 -28.91 -2.69
C ALA A 250 -9.54 -29.94 -3.40
N PRO A 251 -9.01 -30.76 -4.33
CA PRO A 251 -9.82 -31.76 -5.00
C PRO A 251 -10.49 -32.61 -3.93
N ALA A 252 -11.78 -32.89 -4.11
CA ALA A 252 -12.53 -33.77 -3.22
C ALA A 252 -11.87 -35.17 -3.27
N THR A 253 -10.98 -35.42 -2.34
CA THR A 253 -10.44 -36.75 -2.13
C THR A 253 -11.60 -37.67 -1.71
N GLY A 254 -11.69 -38.89 -2.28
CA GLY A 254 -12.82 -39.77 -2.28
C GLY A 254 -13.54 -39.98 -0.93
N LYS A 255 -14.73 -40.56 -0.98
CA LYS A 255 -15.62 -40.78 0.17
C LYS A 255 -14.86 -41.22 1.42
N GLY A 256 -14.80 -40.32 2.42
CA GLY A 256 -14.35 -40.66 3.77
C GLY A 256 -13.09 -39.99 4.30
N SER A 257 -12.30 -39.25 3.51
CA SER A 257 -11.14 -38.55 4.04
C SER A 257 -11.49 -37.09 4.39
N ARG A 258 -11.35 -36.72 5.66
CA ARG A 258 -11.36 -35.32 6.09
C ARG A 258 -10.15 -34.61 5.46
N PRO A 259 -10.31 -33.38 4.94
CA PRO A 259 -9.15 -32.58 4.51
C PRO A 259 -8.16 -32.50 5.66
N LYS A 260 -6.88 -32.78 5.41
CA LYS A 260 -5.80 -32.71 6.42
C LYS A 260 -5.60 -31.29 6.97
N VAL A 261 -6.07 -30.28 6.26
CA VAL A 261 -6.02 -28.86 6.64
C VAL A 261 -7.42 -28.29 6.49
N ALA A 262 -7.90 -27.59 7.54
CA ALA A 262 -9.17 -26.87 7.47
C ALA A 262 -9.12 -25.82 6.34
N PRO A 263 -10.19 -25.63 5.57
CA PRO A 263 -10.24 -24.57 4.58
C PRO A 263 -10.07 -23.21 5.28
N ARG A 264 -9.25 -22.35 4.69
CA ARG A 264 -9.04 -20.98 5.19
C ARG A 264 -10.31 -20.16 5.00
N GLU A 265 -10.57 -19.26 5.93
CA GLU A 265 -11.63 -18.27 5.80
C GLU A 265 -11.30 -17.35 4.61
N VAL A 266 -12.28 -17.14 3.74
CA VAL A 266 -12.18 -16.20 2.61
C VAL A 266 -13.30 -15.18 2.74
N GLN A 267 -12.94 -13.91 2.90
CA GLN A 267 -13.85 -12.78 2.89
C GLN A 267 -13.60 -11.97 1.63
N ARG A 268 -14.64 -11.73 0.84
CA ARG A 268 -14.53 -10.93 -0.39
C ARG A 268 -15.08 -9.53 -0.15
N PHE A 269 -14.47 -8.57 -0.79
CA PHE A 269 -15.04 -7.22 -0.87
C PHE A 269 -15.10 -6.75 -2.32
N GLY A 270 -15.96 -5.79 -2.61
CA GLY A 270 -16.11 -5.21 -3.94
C GLY A 270 -17.19 -4.13 -3.99
N LEU A 271 -17.33 -3.49 -5.13
CA LEU A 271 -18.26 -2.37 -5.34
C LEU A 271 -19.64 -2.81 -5.85
N GLN A 272 -19.90 -4.10 -5.86
CA GLN A 272 -21.18 -4.70 -6.24
C GLN A 272 -21.83 -5.38 -5.03
N THR A 273 -23.09 -5.78 -5.20
CA THR A 273 -23.83 -6.52 -4.17
C THR A 273 -23.09 -7.83 -3.82
N PRO A 274 -22.84 -8.11 -2.55
CA PRO A 274 -22.20 -9.38 -2.14
C PRO A 274 -23.14 -10.56 -2.30
N GLU A 275 -22.59 -11.73 -2.64
CA GLU A 275 -23.35 -12.94 -2.95
C GLU A 275 -23.07 -14.10 -1.97
N GLN A 276 -22.03 -13.99 -1.15
CA GLN A 276 -21.65 -15.04 -0.21
C GLN A 276 -21.68 -14.52 1.23
N PRO A 277 -22.07 -15.35 2.21
CA PRO A 277 -22.01 -14.98 3.62
C PRO A 277 -20.61 -14.53 4.04
N GLY A 278 -20.53 -13.43 4.77
CA GLY A 278 -19.28 -12.84 5.23
C GLY A 278 -18.69 -11.82 4.27
N ASP A 279 -19.13 -11.78 3.01
CA ASP A 279 -18.63 -10.82 2.00
C ASP A 279 -19.16 -9.40 2.26
N PHE A 280 -18.35 -8.42 1.88
CA PHE A 280 -18.68 -7.00 1.96
C PHE A 280 -18.90 -6.41 0.56
N GLY A 281 -19.78 -5.41 0.44
CA GLY A 281 -20.07 -4.80 -0.85
C GLY A 281 -20.83 -3.50 -0.78
N LEU A 282 -21.28 -3.05 -1.94
CA LEU A 282 -22.17 -1.91 -2.12
C LEU A 282 -23.51 -2.36 -2.68
N VAL A 283 -24.58 -1.70 -2.21
CA VAL A 283 -25.91 -1.78 -2.83
C VAL A 283 -26.45 -0.39 -3.02
N VAL A 284 -27.10 -0.12 -4.16
CA VAL A 284 -27.77 1.15 -4.42
C VAL A 284 -29.26 0.97 -4.24
N GLU A 285 -29.85 1.66 -3.27
CA GLU A 285 -31.26 1.64 -2.99
C GLU A 285 -31.81 3.08 -2.94
N ASN A 286 -32.83 3.36 -3.71
CA ASN A 286 -33.43 4.69 -3.81
C ASN A 286 -32.42 5.81 -4.12
N GLY A 287 -31.43 5.52 -4.99
CA GLY A 287 -30.38 6.46 -5.37
C GLY A 287 -29.25 6.63 -4.35
N MET A 288 -29.31 5.98 -3.18
CA MET A 288 -28.28 6.02 -2.14
C MET A 288 -27.44 4.75 -2.16
N ALA A 289 -26.12 4.87 -2.20
CA ALA A 289 -25.20 3.76 -2.09
C ALA A 289 -24.93 3.42 -0.61
N TRP A 290 -25.07 2.14 -0.27
CA TRP A 290 -24.84 1.62 1.09
C TRP A 290 -23.67 0.66 1.12
N LEU A 291 -22.78 0.80 2.09
CA LEU A 291 -21.87 -0.26 2.48
C LEU A 291 -22.71 -1.36 3.16
N VAL A 292 -22.54 -2.59 2.71
CA VAL A 292 -23.30 -3.74 3.19
C VAL A 292 -22.40 -4.93 3.49
N ARG A 293 -22.86 -5.80 4.38
CA ARG A 293 -22.30 -7.13 4.62
C ARG A 293 -23.37 -8.19 4.34
N ALA A 294 -23.03 -9.24 3.63
CA ALA A 294 -23.89 -10.40 3.49
C ALA A 294 -23.77 -11.30 4.72
N LEU A 295 -24.88 -11.69 5.29
CA LEU A 295 -24.98 -12.63 6.38
C LEU A 295 -25.82 -13.82 5.93
N PRO A 296 -25.61 -15.05 6.44
CA PRO A 296 -26.50 -16.16 6.15
C PRO A 296 -27.91 -15.82 6.67
N LEU A 297 -28.93 -16.21 5.93
CA LEU A 297 -30.33 -16.03 6.37
C LEU A 297 -30.62 -16.90 7.60
N ASP A 298 -30.05 -18.09 7.64
CA ASP A 298 -30.08 -19.01 8.79
C ASP A 298 -28.64 -19.48 9.08
N GLU A 299 -28.14 -19.20 10.28
CA GLU A 299 -26.80 -19.61 10.73
C GLU A 299 -26.65 -21.14 10.85
N THR A 300 -27.76 -21.84 10.94
CA THR A 300 -27.80 -23.32 11.07
C THR A 300 -27.89 -24.01 9.70
N ASP A 301 -28.28 -23.28 8.65
CA ASP A 301 -28.41 -23.83 7.31
C ASP A 301 -27.02 -24.06 6.68
N ARG A 302 -26.83 -25.27 6.17
CA ARG A 302 -25.66 -25.64 5.40
C ARG A 302 -26.11 -25.96 3.97
N PRO A 303 -25.91 -25.02 3.04
CA PRO A 303 -26.35 -25.22 1.67
C PRO A 303 -25.74 -26.49 1.10
N LYS A 304 -26.53 -27.27 0.37
CA LYS A 304 -26.05 -28.47 -0.32
C LYS A 304 -25.04 -28.06 -1.39
N ARG A 305 -24.19 -28.99 -1.75
CA ARG A 305 -23.15 -28.77 -2.78
C ARG A 305 -23.80 -28.31 -4.09
N GLY A 306 -23.49 -27.06 -4.48
CA GLY A 306 -24.00 -26.43 -5.71
C GLY A 306 -25.23 -25.54 -5.51
N GLU A 307 -25.78 -25.45 -4.32
CA GLU A 307 -26.81 -24.46 -3.97
C GLU A 307 -26.12 -23.15 -3.52
N ALA A 308 -26.62 -22.02 -4.00
CA ALA A 308 -26.22 -20.71 -3.50
C ALA A 308 -26.78 -20.55 -2.08
N PRO A 309 -25.98 -20.06 -1.11
CA PRO A 309 -26.48 -19.83 0.23
C PRO A 309 -27.52 -18.71 0.21
N GLU A 310 -28.61 -18.88 0.98
CA GLU A 310 -29.53 -17.78 1.21
C GLU A 310 -28.90 -16.74 2.12
N ILE A 311 -28.89 -15.49 1.66
CA ILE A 311 -28.27 -14.37 2.38
C ILE A 311 -29.27 -13.24 2.63
N HIS A 312 -29.05 -12.51 3.72
CA HIS A 312 -29.64 -11.18 3.89
C HIS A 312 -28.51 -10.13 3.93
N LEU A 313 -28.83 -8.93 3.45
CA LEU A 313 -27.88 -7.82 3.41
C LEU A 313 -28.03 -6.94 4.65
N GLN A 314 -27.04 -6.98 5.52
CA GLN A 314 -26.91 -6.05 6.63
C GLN A 314 -26.40 -4.70 6.11
N ARG A 315 -27.21 -3.66 6.18
CA ARG A 315 -26.78 -2.29 5.89
C ARG A 315 -25.87 -1.79 7.00
N LEU A 316 -24.69 -1.29 6.65
CA LEU A 316 -23.69 -0.80 7.60
C LEU A 316 -23.75 0.71 7.74
N MET A 317 -23.57 1.43 6.63
CA MET A 317 -23.68 2.88 6.59
C MET A 317 -23.82 3.37 5.13
N PRO A 318 -24.38 4.57 4.89
CA PRO A 318 -24.32 5.20 3.57
C PRO A 318 -22.85 5.44 3.13
N ALA A 319 -22.57 5.21 1.85
CA ALA A 319 -21.20 5.41 1.32
C ALA A 319 -20.79 6.90 1.31
N ASP A 320 -21.75 7.81 1.14
CA ASP A 320 -21.54 9.26 1.18
C ASP A 320 -21.28 9.81 2.60
N ALA A 321 -21.55 9.00 3.64
CA ALA A 321 -21.14 9.32 4.99
C ALA A 321 -19.62 9.14 5.25
N LEU A 322 -18.88 8.57 4.29
CA LEU A 322 -17.41 8.60 4.28
C LEU A 322 -16.94 10.02 3.94
N ARG A 323 -16.01 10.54 4.73
CA ARG A 323 -15.44 11.88 4.44
C ARG A 323 -14.45 11.85 3.27
N VAL A 324 -13.82 10.71 3.01
CA VAL A 324 -12.97 10.49 1.85
C VAL A 324 -13.83 10.13 0.64
N ARG A 325 -13.60 10.84 -0.45
CA ARG A 325 -14.44 10.75 -1.66
C ARG A 325 -13.99 9.63 -2.60
N GLY A 326 -14.90 9.20 -3.45
CA GLY A 326 -14.69 8.26 -4.54
C GLY A 326 -14.95 6.80 -4.17
N ARG A 327 -15.46 6.05 -5.16
CA ARG A 327 -15.81 4.62 -5.01
C ARG A 327 -14.64 3.74 -4.60
N HIS A 328 -13.41 4.10 -5.02
CA HIS A 328 -12.20 3.39 -4.60
C HIS A 328 -11.98 3.49 -3.07
N ASN A 329 -12.35 4.60 -2.43
CA ASN A 329 -12.28 4.73 -0.98
C ASN A 329 -13.39 3.94 -0.27
N ALA A 330 -14.56 3.76 -0.90
CA ALA A 330 -15.57 2.82 -0.41
C ALA A 330 -15.02 1.38 -0.44
N ALA A 331 -14.32 0.97 -1.50
CA ALA A 331 -13.65 -0.33 -1.56
C ALA A 331 -12.56 -0.49 -0.49
N ASN A 332 -11.73 0.54 -0.25
CA ASN A 332 -10.73 0.56 0.81
C ASN A 332 -11.39 0.40 2.20
N ALA A 333 -12.52 1.07 2.44
CA ALA A 333 -13.29 0.96 3.68
C ALA A 333 -13.85 -0.46 3.89
N LEU A 334 -14.39 -1.08 2.83
CA LEU A 334 -14.87 -2.46 2.87
C LEU A 334 -13.73 -3.45 3.17
N ALA A 335 -12.56 -3.24 2.56
CA ALA A 335 -11.36 -4.04 2.85
C ALA A 335 -10.90 -3.90 4.31
N ALA A 336 -10.89 -2.67 4.84
CA ALA A 336 -10.53 -2.41 6.24
C ALA A 336 -11.51 -3.06 7.23
N LEU A 337 -12.83 -2.99 6.94
CA LEU A 337 -13.86 -3.68 7.72
C LEU A 337 -13.67 -5.20 7.68
N ALA A 338 -13.41 -5.78 6.51
CA ALA A 338 -13.18 -7.20 6.36
C ALA A 338 -11.96 -7.66 7.17
N LEU A 339 -10.82 -6.96 7.06
CA LEU A 339 -9.61 -7.27 7.83
C LEU A 339 -9.86 -7.24 9.36
N ALA A 340 -10.44 -6.15 9.84
CA ALA A 340 -10.67 -6.01 11.28
C ALA A 340 -11.73 -7.01 11.81
N THR A 341 -12.74 -7.31 11.00
CA THR A 341 -13.76 -8.33 11.36
C THR A 341 -13.15 -9.72 11.43
N ALA A 342 -12.20 -10.06 10.55
CA ALA A 342 -11.51 -11.35 10.54
C ALA A 342 -10.74 -11.64 11.85
N ILE A 343 -10.35 -10.62 12.59
CA ILE A 343 -9.73 -10.76 13.94
C ILE A 343 -10.73 -10.52 15.09
N GLY A 344 -12.03 -10.54 14.79
CA GLY A 344 -13.10 -10.44 15.79
C GLY A 344 -13.40 -9.03 16.30
N CYS A 345 -13.05 -7.96 15.55
CA CYS A 345 -13.44 -6.61 15.91
C CYS A 345 -14.94 -6.37 15.70
N PRO A 346 -15.66 -5.77 16.67
CA PRO A 346 -17.09 -5.50 16.54
C PRO A 346 -17.37 -4.36 15.54
N LEU A 347 -18.43 -4.49 14.72
CA LEU A 347 -18.74 -3.53 13.67
C LEU A 347 -19.11 -2.13 14.16
N ALA A 348 -19.90 -2.01 15.23
CA ALA A 348 -20.45 -0.72 15.65
C ALA A 348 -19.39 0.38 15.90
N PRO A 349 -18.33 0.16 16.74
CA PRO A 349 -17.29 1.17 16.91
C PRO A 349 -16.48 1.42 15.61
N MET A 350 -16.31 0.39 14.76
CA MET A 350 -15.61 0.54 13.49
C MET A 350 -16.36 1.45 12.52
N LEU A 351 -17.68 1.32 12.40
CA LEU A 351 -18.51 2.18 11.55
C LEU A 351 -18.48 3.64 12.03
N HIS A 352 -18.36 3.86 13.33
CA HIS A 352 -18.14 5.19 13.88
C HIS A 352 -16.78 5.74 13.46
N GLY A 353 -15.72 4.93 13.56
CA GLY A 353 -14.38 5.27 13.10
C GLY A 353 -14.33 5.64 11.61
N LEU A 354 -15.05 4.91 10.73
CA LEU A 354 -15.11 5.23 9.31
C LEU A 354 -15.69 6.61 9.01
N ARG A 355 -16.71 7.06 9.77
CA ARG A 355 -17.29 8.40 9.62
C ARG A 355 -16.33 9.52 10.02
N GLU A 356 -15.34 9.23 10.85
CA GLU A 356 -14.37 10.20 11.34
C GLU A 356 -13.09 10.22 10.51
N TYR A 357 -12.80 9.18 9.74
CA TYR A 357 -11.60 9.09 8.93
C TYR A 357 -11.54 10.20 7.87
N ARG A 358 -10.47 10.99 7.90
CA ARG A 358 -10.32 12.19 7.06
C ARG A 358 -9.44 12.01 5.83
N GLY A 359 -8.82 10.85 5.65
CA GLY A 359 -7.85 10.59 4.58
C GLY A 359 -6.41 10.85 4.99
N GLU A 360 -5.51 10.45 4.10
CA GLU A 360 -4.08 10.62 4.25
C GLU A 360 -3.58 11.81 3.40
N PRO A 361 -2.51 12.51 3.82
CA PRO A 361 -1.93 13.58 3.03
C PRO A 361 -1.59 13.16 1.60
N HIS A 362 -1.81 14.06 0.65
CA HIS A 362 -1.49 13.88 -0.77
C HIS A 362 -2.26 12.76 -1.49
N ARG A 363 -3.47 12.42 -1.00
CA ARG A 363 -4.36 11.40 -1.59
C ARG A 363 -5.75 11.97 -1.79
N VAL A 364 -5.96 12.61 -2.93
CA VAL A 364 -7.17 13.36 -3.27
C VAL A 364 -7.56 14.30 -2.11
N GLN A 365 -6.55 14.86 -1.48
CA GLN A 365 -6.71 15.77 -0.34
C GLN A 365 -7.22 17.11 -0.82
N TRP A 366 -8.34 17.56 -0.24
CA TRP A 366 -8.82 18.92 -0.49
C TRP A 366 -7.82 19.93 0.12
N VAL A 367 -7.36 20.88 -0.70
CA VAL A 367 -6.39 21.90 -0.34
C VAL A 367 -7.09 23.19 0.06
N GLY A 368 -8.14 23.56 -0.70
CA GLY A 368 -8.87 24.81 -0.54
C GLY A 368 -9.63 25.15 -1.81
N ALA A 369 -10.21 26.34 -1.85
CA ALA A 369 -10.89 26.86 -3.03
C ALA A 369 -10.34 28.25 -3.38
N VAL A 370 -10.24 28.56 -4.68
CA VAL A 370 -9.93 29.90 -5.19
C VAL A 370 -11.11 30.34 -6.05
N GLY A 371 -11.87 31.31 -5.57
CA GLY A 371 -13.21 31.58 -6.09
C GLY A 371 -14.13 30.36 -5.90
N ASP A 372 -14.88 30.01 -6.93
CA ASP A 372 -15.77 28.86 -6.94
C ASP A 372 -15.09 27.56 -7.49
N VAL A 373 -13.75 27.48 -7.44
CA VAL A 373 -12.98 26.35 -7.97
C VAL A 373 -12.17 25.69 -6.85
N ASP A 374 -12.48 24.44 -6.51
CA ASP A 374 -11.73 23.67 -5.53
C ASP A 374 -10.36 23.22 -6.05
N ALA A 375 -9.43 22.95 -5.14
CA ALA A 375 -8.15 22.32 -5.43
C ALA A 375 -7.99 21.01 -4.65
N TYR A 376 -7.49 19.97 -5.33
CA TYR A 376 -7.21 18.65 -4.74
C TYR A 376 -5.77 18.23 -5.03
N ASP A 377 -5.08 17.83 -3.99
CA ASP A 377 -3.74 17.25 -4.05
C ASP A 377 -3.81 15.73 -4.01
N ASP A 378 -3.44 15.10 -5.11
CA ASP A 378 -3.22 13.66 -5.25
C ASP A 378 -1.79 13.37 -5.75
N SER A 379 -0.81 14.14 -5.25
CA SER A 379 0.59 14.02 -5.66
C SER A 379 1.15 12.61 -5.44
N LYS A 380 0.56 11.80 -4.55
CA LYS A 380 0.89 10.39 -4.35
C LYS A 380 0.37 9.48 -5.47
N GLY A 381 -0.49 9.96 -6.36
CA GLY A 381 -0.96 9.28 -7.57
C GLY A 381 0.14 9.13 -8.63
N THR A 382 1.17 8.32 -8.35
CA THR A 382 2.39 8.18 -9.15
C THR A 382 2.31 7.09 -10.22
N ASN A 383 1.14 6.54 -10.47
CA ASN A 383 0.87 5.58 -11.53
C ASN A 383 -0.50 5.82 -12.19
N VAL A 384 -0.67 5.27 -13.39
CA VAL A 384 -1.88 5.43 -14.20
C VAL A 384 -3.14 4.97 -13.47
N GLY A 385 -3.09 3.82 -12.78
CA GLY A 385 -4.25 3.29 -12.08
C GLY A 385 -4.73 4.17 -10.92
N ALA A 386 -3.82 4.85 -10.21
CA ALA A 386 -4.17 5.81 -9.16
C ALA A 386 -4.91 7.01 -9.75
N THR A 387 -4.39 7.58 -10.83
CA THR A 387 -5.02 8.74 -11.50
C THR A 387 -6.36 8.38 -12.12
N VAL A 388 -6.51 7.20 -12.73
CA VAL A 388 -7.82 6.70 -13.21
C VAL A 388 -8.84 6.65 -12.05
N ALA A 389 -8.43 6.09 -10.91
CA ALA A 389 -9.29 6.01 -9.73
C ALA A 389 -9.67 7.39 -9.18
N ALA A 390 -8.74 8.36 -9.19
CA ALA A 390 -9.01 9.74 -8.78
C ALA A 390 -9.97 10.45 -9.74
N LEU A 391 -9.77 10.30 -11.06
CA LEU A 391 -10.64 10.86 -12.10
C LEU A 391 -12.06 10.31 -12.01
N ASP A 392 -12.21 8.99 -11.96
CA ASP A 392 -13.54 8.36 -11.90
C ASP A 392 -14.23 8.63 -10.55
N GLY A 393 -13.47 8.64 -9.45
CA GLY A 393 -14.03 8.90 -8.12
C GLY A 393 -14.48 10.33 -7.94
N LEU A 394 -13.54 11.28 -8.05
CA LEU A 394 -13.84 12.70 -7.84
C LEU A 394 -14.72 13.28 -8.96
N GLY A 395 -14.51 12.83 -10.21
CA GLY A 395 -15.27 13.32 -11.36
C GLY A 395 -16.73 12.88 -11.33
N ALA A 396 -17.04 11.67 -10.86
CA ALA A 396 -18.42 11.21 -10.70
C ALA A 396 -19.14 11.99 -9.58
N ASP A 397 -18.46 12.25 -8.47
CA ASP A 397 -19.02 12.99 -7.32
C ASP A 397 -19.34 14.46 -7.66
N ARG A 398 -18.69 15.02 -8.69
CA ARG A 398 -18.83 16.43 -9.08
C ARG A 398 -19.73 16.69 -10.28
N SER A 399 -20.20 15.67 -10.96
CA SER A 399 -21.06 15.86 -12.13
C SER A 399 -22.28 16.78 -11.84
N PRO A 400 -22.59 17.80 -12.68
CA PRO A 400 -22.08 18.09 -14.03
C PRO A 400 -20.79 18.93 -14.11
N ALA A 401 -20.25 19.43 -13.01
CA ALA A 401 -18.94 20.11 -13.00
C ALA A 401 -17.82 19.14 -13.39
N ARG A 402 -16.67 19.67 -13.80
CA ARG A 402 -15.56 18.89 -14.37
C ARG A 402 -14.25 19.12 -13.62
N LEU A 403 -13.27 18.32 -13.96
CA LEU A 403 -11.92 18.41 -13.43
C LEU A 403 -11.00 19.13 -14.43
N VAL A 404 -10.10 19.99 -13.94
CA VAL A 404 -8.94 20.46 -14.67
C VAL A 404 -7.73 19.76 -14.07
N VAL A 405 -7.05 18.93 -14.86
CA VAL A 405 -6.14 17.91 -14.35
C VAL A 405 -4.70 18.26 -14.68
N ILE A 406 -3.79 18.07 -13.72
CA ILE A 406 -2.35 18.19 -13.94
C ILE A 406 -1.75 16.78 -13.99
N LEU A 407 -1.17 16.43 -15.14
CA LEU A 407 -0.53 15.14 -15.42
C LEU A 407 0.95 15.32 -15.73
N GLY A 408 1.78 14.34 -15.39
CA GLY A 408 3.15 14.26 -15.86
C GLY A 408 4.21 14.08 -14.79
N GLY A 409 5.45 13.92 -15.24
CA GLY A 409 6.62 13.51 -14.49
C GLY A 409 7.33 12.33 -15.15
N ASP A 410 7.95 11.45 -14.35
CA ASP A 410 8.56 10.19 -14.82
C ASP A 410 7.54 9.04 -14.82
N GLY A 411 7.13 8.60 -15.99
CA GLY A 411 6.15 7.53 -16.19
C GLY A 411 6.69 6.12 -15.99
N LYS A 412 7.98 5.91 -15.76
CA LYS A 412 8.60 4.58 -15.54
C LYS A 412 8.22 3.53 -16.60
N GLY A 413 8.04 3.93 -17.83
CA GLY A 413 7.67 3.02 -18.92
C GLY A 413 6.20 2.57 -18.97
N GLN A 414 5.33 3.10 -18.09
CA GLN A 414 3.90 2.75 -18.06
C GLN A 414 3.18 3.05 -19.39
N ASP A 415 2.13 2.28 -19.67
CA ASP A 415 1.14 2.59 -20.69
C ASP A 415 0.12 3.61 -20.17
N PHE A 416 0.00 4.75 -20.84
CA PHE A 416 -0.93 5.83 -20.49
C PHE A 416 -2.31 5.69 -21.14
N ALA A 417 -2.52 4.75 -22.05
CA ALA A 417 -3.79 4.57 -22.77
C ALA A 417 -5.03 4.49 -21.85
N PRO A 418 -4.98 3.86 -20.64
CA PRO A 418 -6.13 3.80 -19.76
C PRO A 418 -6.64 5.16 -19.24
N LEU A 419 -5.86 6.25 -19.36
CA LEU A 419 -6.29 7.59 -18.98
C LEU A 419 -7.30 8.20 -19.96
N ALA A 420 -7.32 7.79 -21.24
CA ALA A 420 -8.08 8.45 -22.30
C ALA A 420 -9.59 8.52 -21.98
N GLU A 421 -10.19 7.43 -21.56
CA GLU A 421 -11.64 7.36 -21.32
C GLU A 421 -12.07 8.14 -20.04
N PRO A 422 -11.40 8.01 -18.87
CA PRO A 422 -11.69 8.84 -17.72
C PRO A 422 -11.50 10.35 -17.98
N LEU A 423 -10.46 10.73 -18.73
CA LEU A 423 -10.24 12.12 -19.10
C LEU A 423 -11.38 12.64 -19.98
N ARG A 424 -11.77 11.89 -21.01
CA ARG A 424 -12.90 12.27 -21.88
C ARG A 424 -14.19 12.48 -21.10
N ARG A 425 -14.42 11.65 -20.09
CA ARG A 425 -15.64 11.66 -19.29
C ARG A 425 -15.68 12.81 -18.27
N HIS A 426 -14.55 13.05 -17.59
CA HIS A 426 -14.51 13.88 -16.40
C HIS A 426 -13.68 15.16 -16.54
N ALA A 427 -12.72 15.23 -17.45
CA ALA A 427 -11.85 16.38 -17.57
C ALA A 427 -12.43 17.49 -18.45
N ARG A 428 -12.19 18.74 -18.02
CA ARG A 428 -12.41 19.94 -18.84
C ARG A 428 -11.17 20.30 -19.64
N ALA A 429 -10.00 20.23 -19.00
CA ALA A 429 -8.72 20.53 -19.59
C ALA A 429 -7.60 19.78 -18.86
N VAL A 430 -6.43 19.63 -19.48
CA VAL A 430 -5.27 18.93 -18.94
C VAL A 430 -4.01 19.77 -19.09
N ALA A 431 -3.32 20.05 -18.00
CA ALA A 431 -1.97 20.59 -17.99
C ALA A 431 -0.94 19.46 -17.96
N LEU A 432 0.04 19.49 -18.83
CA LEU A 432 1.11 18.49 -18.94
C LEU A 432 2.43 19.08 -18.44
N ILE A 433 3.12 18.35 -17.55
CA ILE A 433 4.42 18.74 -16.99
C ILE A 433 5.42 17.57 -17.05
N GLY A 434 6.71 17.88 -16.89
CA GLY A 434 7.77 16.88 -16.69
C GLY A 434 8.18 16.07 -17.91
N ARG A 435 9.06 15.11 -17.65
CA ARG A 435 9.80 14.38 -18.67
C ARG A 435 8.94 13.62 -19.68
N ASP A 436 7.93 12.91 -19.21
CA ASP A 436 7.08 12.06 -20.05
C ASP A 436 5.80 12.75 -20.56
N ALA A 437 5.69 14.09 -20.41
CA ALA A 437 4.61 14.87 -21.00
C ALA A 437 4.43 14.62 -22.52
N PRO A 438 5.50 14.49 -23.34
CA PRO A 438 5.35 14.13 -24.76
C PRO A 438 4.70 12.76 -24.99
N ARG A 439 4.83 11.81 -24.06
CA ARG A 439 4.20 10.48 -24.15
C ARG A 439 2.73 10.51 -23.71
N LEU A 440 2.37 11.41 -22.79
CA LEU A 440 0.99 11.63 -22.35
C LEU A 440 0.17 12.38 -23.42
N GLN A 441 0.79 13.30 -24.14
CA GLN A 441 0.10 14.16 -25.11
C GLN A 441 -0.77 13.41 -26.12
N PRO A 442 -0.33 12.32 -26.80
CA PRO A 442 -1.17 11.59 -27.73
C PRO A 442 -2.41 10.99 -27.07
N VAL A 443 -2.30 10.52 -25.83
CA VAL A 443 -3.40 9.94 -25.07
C VAL A 443 -4.43 11.00 -24.68
N VAL A 444 -3.96 12.17 -24.21
CA VAL A 444 -4.82 13.31 -23.89
C VAL A 444 -5.49 13.85 -25.16
N ALA A 445 -4.77 13.97 -26.25
CA ALA A 445 -5.34 14.38 -27.54
C ALA A 445 -6.43 13.43 -28.03
N ALA A 446 -6.23 12.11 -27.87
CA ALA A 446 -7.23 11.09 -28.22
C ALA A 446 -8.52 11.18 -27.35
N SER A 447 -8.42 11.72 -26.14
CA SER A 447 -9.61 11.97 -25.29
C SER A 447 -10.45 13.15 -25.78
N GLY A 448 -9.92 13.99 -26.68
CA GLY A 448 -10.58 15.19 -27.18
C GLY A 448 -10.57 16.37 -26.19
N VAL A 449 -9.85 16.26 -25.08
CA VAL A 449 -9.78 17.30 -24.04
C VAL A 449 -8.70 18.33 -24.38
N PRO A 450 -8.98 19.65 -24.26
CA PRO A 450 -7.97 20.70 -24.42
C PRO A 450 -6.79 20.50 -23.47
N HIS A 451 -5.56 20.70 -23.98
CA HIS A 451 -4.36 20.51 -23.17
C HIS A 451 -3.25 21.48 -23.56
N ALA A 452 -2.34 21.74 -22.62
CA ALA A 452 -1.16 22.55 -22.82
C ALA A 452 0.03 21.99 -22.00
N HIS A 453 1.25 22.24 -22.51
CA HIS A 453 2.50 21.92 -21.80
C HIS A 453 2.99 23.13 -20.99
N HIS A 454 3.49 22.84 -19.79
CA HIS A 454 4.05 23.86 -18.91
C HIS A 454 5.43 23.41 -18.39
N ALA A 455 6.36 24.36 -18.31
CA ALA A 455 7.71 24.11 -17.84
C ALA A 455 7.75 23.93 -16.31
N THR A 456 6.84 24.60 -15.59
CA THR A 456 6.78 24.54 -14.13
C THR A 456 5.38 24.16 -13.64
N LEU A 457 5.31 23.62 -12.42
CA LEU A 457 4.02 23.31 -11.79
C LEU A 457 3.21 24.57 -11.44
N PRO A 458 3.80 25.69 -10.93
CA PRO A 458 3.04 26.93 -10.74
C PRO A 458 2.39 27.46 -12.03
N ASP A 459 3.09 27.42 -13.18
CA ASP A 459 2.49 27.83 -14.47
C ASP A 459 1.32 26.92 -14.86
N ALA A 460 1.46 25.60 -14.64
CA ALA A 460 0.40 24.65 -14.86
C ALA A 460 -0.83 24.94 -13.98
N VAL A 461 -0.63 25.25 -12.70
CA VAL A 461 -1.71 25.61 -11.76
C VAL A 461 -2.41 26.89 -12.23
N ALA A 462 -1.68 27.95 -12.56
CA ALA A 462 -2.24 29.21 -13.05
C ALA A 462 -3.09 28.98 -14.33
N TRP A 463 -2.56 28.19 -15.27
CA TRP A 463 -3.30 27.82 -16.48
C TRP A 463 -4.56 27.02 -16.17
N CYS A 464 -4.49 26.05 -15.23
CA CYS A 464 -5.65 25.25 -14.84
C CYS A 464 -6.78 26.13 -14.32
N TYR A 465 -6.47 27.09 -13.45
CA TYR A 465 -7.49 28.03 -12.95
C TYR A 465 -8.04 28.96 -14.02
N ALA A 466 -7.28 29.25 -15.07
CA ALA A 466 -7.77 30.01 -16.24
C ALA A 466 -8.72 29.18 -17.15
N GLN A 467 -8.62 27.84 -17.13
CA GLN A 467 -9.50 26.94 -17.87
C GLN A 467 -10.76 26.54 -17.06
N ALA A 468 -10.70 26.61 -15.73
CA ALA A 468 -11.76 26.17 -14.84
C ALA A 468 -12.99 27.08 -14.90
N GLN A 469 -14.16 26.54 -14.67
CA GLN A 469 -15.44 27.25 -14.50
C GLN A 469 -15.92 27.08 -13.05
N ALA A 470 -16.84 27.94 -12.64
CA ALA A 470 -17.45 27.84 -11.32
C ALA A 470 -17.99 26.42 -11.03
N GLY A 471 -17.63 25.86 -9.89
CA GLY A 471 -17.96 24.50 -9.48
C GLY A 471 -16.97 23.41 -9.94
N ASP A 472 -16.07 23.71 -10.86
CA ASP A 472 -15.00 22.78 -11.26
C ASP A 472 -13.98 22.53 -10.13
N ALA A 473 -13.06 21.61 -10.35
CA ALA A 473 -11.91 21.41 -9.47
C ALA A 473 -10.61 21.25 -10.23
N VAL A 474 -9.54 21.83 -9.72
CA VAL A 474 -8.17 21.58 -10.14
C VAL A 474 -7.65 20.37 -9.37
N LEU A 475 -7.22 19.34 -10.08
CA LEU A 475 -6.72 18.07 -9.53
C LEU A 475 -5.26 17.85 -9.95
N LEU A 476 -4.35 17.85 -8.99
CA LEU A 476 -3.00 17.32 -9.18
C LEU A 476 -3.04 15.80 -8.98
N SER A 477 -3.14 15.01 -10.04
CA SER A 477 -3.03 13.53 -10.00
C SER A 477 -2.16 13.07 -11.17
N PRO A 478 -0.84 13.04 -10.97
CA PRO A 478 0.13 13.14 -12.07
C PRO A 478 0.32 11.87 -12.90
N ALA A 479 -0.15 10.71 -12.49
CA ALA A 479 0.10 9.40 -13.11
C ALA A 479 1.60 9.00 -13.18
N CYS A 480 2.51 9.85 -12.74
CA CYS A 480 3.95 9.75 -12.90
C CYS A 480 4.68 9.99 -11.57
N ALA A 481 5.88 9.41 -11.42
CA ALA A 481 6.80 9.78 -10.35
C ALA A 481 7.26 11.24 -10.52
N SER A 482 7.84 11.81 -9.45
CA SER A 482 8.14 13.25 -9.36
C SER A 482 9.63 13.57 -9.44
N LEU A 483 10.50 12.56 -9.45
CA LEU A 483 11.96 12.74 -9.27
C LEU A 483 12.66 13.41 -10.45
N ASP A 484 11.99 13.61 -11.56
CA ASP A 484 12.47 14.38 -12.72
C ASP A 484 12.42 15.90 -12.51
N MET A 485 11.50 16.38 -11.65
CA MET A 485 11.31 17.82 -11.39
C MET A 485 11.39 18.18 -9.90
N PHE A 486 11.23 17.24 -8.98
CA PHE A 486 11.12 17.47 -7.55
C PHE A 486 11.94 16.46 -6.76
N SER A 487 12.27 16.76 -5.50
CA SER A 487 12.95 15.82 -4.60
C SER A 487 12.09 14.62 -4.15
N GLY A 488 10.77 14.67 -4.40
CA GLY A 488 9.81 13.63 -4.06
C GLY A 488 8.38 14.10 -4.29
N TYR A 489 7.41 13.21 -4.11
CA TYR A 489 6.00 13.54 -4.27
C TYR A 489 5.50 14.56 -3.24
N ALA A 490 6.04 14.54 -2.02
CA ALA A 490 5.70 15.53 -0.99
C ALA A 490 6.13 16.94 -1.39
N HIS A 491 7.35 17.10 -1.90
CA HIS A 491 7.82 18.39 -2.43
C HIS A 491 6.96 18.87 -3.61
N ARG A 492 6.54 17.96 -4.51
CA ARG A 492 5.60 18.32 -5.59
C ARG A 492 4.26 18.81 -5.04
N ALA A 493 3.76 18.19 -3.98
CA ALA A 493 2.55 18.60 -3.31
C ALA A 493 2.69 19.99 -2.65
N GLU A 494 3.80 20.24 -1.94
CA GLU A 494 4.10 21.54 -1.34
C GLU A 494 4.09 22.64 -2.40
N VAL A 495 4.78 22.45 -3.52
CA VAL A 495 4.80 23.43 -4.64
C VAL A 495 3.39 23.65 -5.22
N PHE A 496 2.57 22.61 -5.32
CA PHE A 496 1.18 22.72 -5.75
C PHE A 496 0.34 23.57 -4.78
N VAL A 497 0.41 23.25 -3.49
CA VAL A 497 -0.32 23.95 -2.43
C VAL A 497 0.07 25.42 -2.36
N ASP A 498 1.37 25.70 -2.46
CA ASP A 498 1.89 27.08 -2.43
C ASP A 498 1.45 27.87 -3.67
N ALA A 499 1.41 27.23 -4.86
CA ALA A 499 0.89 27.87 -6.05
C ALA A 499 -0.61 28.21 -5.93
N VAL A 500 -1.42 27.30 -5.38
CA VAL A 500 -2.86 27.54 -5.12
C VAL A 500 -3.04 28.68 -4.14
N ARG A 501 -2.30 28.69 -3.04
CA ARG A 501 -2.33 29.76 -2.04
C ARG A 501 -1.90 31.12 -2.62
N GLY A 502 -0.86 31.13 -3.46
CA GLY A 502 -0.41 32.33 -4.15
C GLY A 502 -1.53 32.95 -4.99
N LEU A 503 -2.23 32.14 -5.79
CA LEU A 503 -3.37 32.59 -6.60
C LEU A 503 -4.54 33.12 -5.75
N ALA A 504 -4.82 32.48 -4.61
CA ALA A 504 -5.83 32.96 -3.68
C ALA A 504 -5.49 34.35 -3.13
N LEU A 505 -4.24 34.52 -2.67
CA LEU A 505 -3.74 35.81 -2.15
C LEU A 505 -3.81 36.92 -3.21
N GLU A 506 -3.45 36.67 -4.47
CA GLU A 506 -3.56 37.63 -5.57
C GLU A 506 -5.01 38.10 -5.80
N ARG A 507 -6.00 37.23 -5.46
CA ARG A 507 -7.44 37.56 -5.51
C ARG A 507 -7.99 38.14 -4.20
N GLY A 508 -7.17 38.26 -3.16
CA GLY A 508 -7.58 38.72 -1.84
C GLY A 508 -8.36 37.67 -1.04
N GLU A 509 -8.19 36.39 -1.38
CA GLU A 509 -8.85 35.25 -0.71
C GLU A 509 -7.85 34.54 0.23
N VAL A 510 -8.37 33.79 1.22
CA VAL A 510 -7.56 33.00 2.17
C VAL A 510 -7.90 31.51 1.97
N VAL A 511 -6.87 30.70 1.71
CA VAL A 511 -6.96 29.23 1.50
C VAL A 511 -6.19 28.51 2.58
#